data_e0bde26019af706fd8eebe22304bdfaf
#
_entry.id   e0bde26019af706fd8eebe22304bdfaf
#
_cell.length_a   1.000
_cell.length_b   1.000
_cell.length_c   1.000
_cell.angle_alpha   90.00
_cell.angle_beta   90.00
_cell.angle_gamma   90.00
#
_symmetry.space_group_name_H-M   'P 1'
#
loop_
_entity.id
_entity.type
_entity.pdbx_description
1 polymer ?
#
loop_
_entity_poly.entity_id
_entity_poly.type
_entity_poly.pdbx_seq_one_letter_code
_entity_poly.pdbx_strand_id
1 'polypeptide(L)'
;MAGINILIQIFTSFMSCLIIKSFLDALFIRRTIKNKTIFLWIFYFLLSLYCENNNNITLPKLFLSAAGVLVICLIAYDGKLHKKIAMVFLYHFIWIAIEMLLGYTIMSIVKGNDYANFELLCSIICKIIMLALVKIIPLVIDPSIECDMPSKYCFMLTVLPVISTVVVYNIFLITSR
;
A
#
# COMPACT_ATOMS: atom_id res chain seq x y z
N MET A 1 -8.85 11.42 -24.74
CA MET A 1 -9.05 11.14 -23.32
C MET A 1 -8.49 9.77 -22.88
N ALA A 2 -8.70 8.66 -23.61
CA ALA A 2 -8.19 7.33 -23.20
C ALA A 2 -6.67 7.27 -22.98
N GLY A 3 -5.85 7.91 -23.80
CA GLY A 3 -4.39 7.89 -23.68
C GLY A 3 -3.86 8.58 -22.42
N ILE A 4 -4.51 9.64 -21.95
CA ILE A 4 -4.12 10.36 -20.73
C ILE A 4 -4.37 9.49 -19.50
N ASN A 5 -5.49 8.78 -19.45
CA ASN A 5 -5.83 7.89 -18.34
C ASN A 5 -4.82 6.73 -18.21
N ILE A 6 -4.39 6.14 -19.31
CA ILE A 6 -3.37 5.07 -19.33
C ILE A 6 -2.03 5.59 -18.80
N LEU A 7 -1.62 6.79 -19.20
CA LEU A 7 -0.36 7.40 -18.76
C LEU A 7 -0.37 7.67 -17.26
N ILE A 8 -1.50 8.13 -16.72
CA ILE A 8 -1.69 8.36 -15.30
C ILE A 8 -1.66 7.03 -14.52
N GLN A 9 -2.33 6.00 -15.01
CA GLN A 9 -2.30 4.66 -14.37
C GLN A 9 -0.88 4.07 -14.34
N ILE A 10 -0.11 4.22 -15.40
CA ILE A 10 1.31 3.80 -15.43
C ILE A 10 2.12 4.58 -14.39
N PHE A 11 1.92 5.89 -14.32
CA PHE A 11 2.62 6.75 -13.35
C PHE A 11 2.25 6.39 -11.90
N THR A 12 0.97 6.21 -11.62
CA THR A 12 0.48 5.86 -10.27
C THR A 12 0.96 4.49 -9.83
N SER A 13 0.96 3.49 -10.71
CA SER A 13 1.51 2.16 -10.42
C SER A 13 3.03 2.19 -10.21
N PHE A 14 3.76 3.01 -10.97
CA PHE A 14 5.19 3.20 -10.76
C PHE A 14 5.49 3.85 -9.40
N MET A 15 4.74 4.89 -9.04
CA MET A 15 4.83 5.51 -7.70
C MET A 15 4.55 4.52 -6.59
N SER A 16 3.55 3.66 -6.72
CA SER A 16 3.24 2.59 -5.76
C SER A 16 4.43 1.64 -5.57
N CYS A 17 5.09 1.22 -6.65
CA CYS A 17 6.29 0.39 -6.57
C CYS A 17 7.45 1.10 -5.84
N LEU A 18 7.65 2.39 -6.10
CA LEU A 18 8.70 3.19 -5.43
C LEU A 18 8.45 3.35 -3.94
N ILE A 19 7.19 3.60 -3.54
CA ILE A 19 6.80 3.75 -2.15
C ILE A 19 7.04 2.45 -1.39
N ILE A 20 6.55 1.32 -1.92
CA ILE A 20 6.71 0.00 -1.29
C ILE A 20 8.18 -0.39 -1.21
N LYS A 21 8.95 -0.16 -2.28
CA LYS A 21 10.38 -0.41 -2.27
C LYS A 21 11.08 0.40 -1.18
N SER A 22 10.79 1.70 -1.10
CA SER A 22 11.39 2.57 -0.07
C SER A 22 10.97 2.14 1.34
N PHE A 23 9.74 1.69 1.53
CA PHE A 23 9.23 1.16 2.80
C PHE A 23 9.96 -0.11 3.23
N LEU A 24 10.12 -1.07 2.32
CA LEU A 24 10.81 -2.32 2.61
C LEU A 24 12.31 -2.09 2.84
N ASP A 25 12.95 -1.20 2.07
CA ASP A 25 14.35 -0.82 2.23
C ASP A 25 14.63 -0.09 3.57
N ALA A 26 13.62 0.62 4.10
CA ALA A 26 13.72 1.30 5.39
C ALA A 26 13.63 0.35 6.60
N LEU A 27 12.99 -0.82 6.43
CA LEU A 27 12.68 -1.74 7.55
C LEU A 27 13.45 -3.05 7.51
N PHE A 28 13.98 -3.44 6.36
CA PHE A 28 14.59 -4.75 6.15
C PHE A 28 15.89 -4.65 5.35
N ILE A 29 16.82 -5.53 5.66
CA ILE A 29 18.09 -5.66 4.93
C ILE A 29 17.82 -6.44 3.65
N ARG A 30 18.30 -5.92 2.51
CA ARG A 30 18.17 -6.60 1.21
C ARG A 30 19.07 -7.83 1.10
N ARG A 31 18.52 -8.89 0.52
CA ARG A 31 19.33 -10.02 0.00
C ARG A 31 20.00 -9.63 -1.32
N THR A 32 21.25 -10.03 -1.48
CA THR A 32 22.09 -9.72 -2.66
C THR A 32 21.74 -10.53 -3.93
N ILE A 33 20.44 -10.75 -4.20
CA ILE A 33 19.98 -11.52 -5.37
C ILE A 33 19.50 -10.56 -6.46
N LYS A 34 20.44 -9.86 -7.13
CA LYS A 34 20.11 -8.77 -8.08
C LYS A 34 19.11 -9.14 -9.18
N ASN A 35 19.30 -10.25 -9.89
CA ASN A 35 18.46 -10.55 -11.07
C ASN A 35 17.03 -10.99 -10.72
N LYS A 36 16.86 -11.81 -9.68
CA LYS A 36 15.53 -12.25 -9.24
C LYS A 36 14.69 -11.09 -8.67
N THR A 37 15.34 -10.14 -8.02
CA THR A 37 14.69 -8.98 -7.43
C THR A 37 14.08 -8.06 -8.49
N ILE A 38 14.77 -7.83 -9.61
CA ILE A 38 14.24 -7.01 -10.71
C ILE A 38 12.99 -7.66 -11.30
N PHE A 39 13.00 -8.97 -11.53
CA PHE A 39 11.86 -9.68 -12.07
C PHE A 39 10.62 -9.62 -11.15
N LEU A 40 10.83 -9.70 -9.83
CA LEU A 40 9.75 -9.55 -8.83
C LEU A 40 9.13 -8.15 -8.86
N TRP A 41 9.94 -7.10 -9.04
CA TRP A 41 9.43 -5.73 -9.15
C TRP A 41 8.66 -5.49 -10.44
N ILE A 42 9.10 -6.05 -11.57
CA ILE A 42 8.38 -6.00 -12.83
C ILE A 42 7.03 -6.74 -12.69
N PHE A 43 7.03 -7.92 -12.09
CA PHE A 43 5.79 -8.67 -11.83
C PHE A 43 4.82 -7.88 -10.95
N TYR A 44 5.31 -7.27 -9.86
CA TYR A 44 4.47 -6.44 -8.99
C TYR A 44 3.93 -5.20 -9.70
N PHE A 45 4.74 -4.57 -10.55
CA PHE A 45 4.29 -3.44 -11.36
C PHE A 45 3.13 -3.83 -12.29
N LEU A 46 3.22 -4.97 -12.97
CA LEU A 46 2.14 -5.48 -13.82
C LEU A 46 0.89 -5.83 -12.99
N LEU A 47 1.07 -6.41 -11.81
CA LEU A 47 -0.01 -6.69 -10.86
C LEU A 47 -0.71 -5.40 -10.41
N SER A 48 0.05 -4.36 -10.08
CA SER A 48 -0.47 -3.04 -9.70
C SER A 48 -1.28 -2.41 -10.83
N LEU A 49 -0.75 -2.43 -12.07
CA LEU A 49 -1.48 -1.97 -13.26
C LEU A 49 -2.79 -2.72 -13.46
N TYR A 50 -2.77 -4.04 -13.31
CA TYR A 50 -3.98 -4.86 -13.39
C TYR A 50 -5.01 -4.47 -12.34
N CYS A 51 -4.56 -4.25 -11.10
CA CYS A 51 -5.42 -3.82 -10.01
C CYS A 51 -6.01 -2.42 -10.23
N GLU A 52 -5.26 -1.48 -10.78
CA GLU A 52 -5.73 -0.11 -11.05
C GLU A 52 -6.74 -0.06 -12.22
N ASN A 53 -6.58 -0.93 -13.23
CA ASN A 53 -7.46 -0.94 -14.40
C ASN A 53 -8.84 -1.57 -14.14
N ASN A 54 -8.99 -2.40 -13.12
CA ASN A 54 -10.23 -3.12 -12.80
C ASN A 54 -11.02 -2.43 -11.68
N ASN A 55 -11.92 -1.50 -12.01
CA ASN A 55 -12.66 -0.70 -11.02
C ASN A 55 -13.63 -1.50 -10.12
N ASN A 56 -13.99 -2.75 -10.47
CA ASN A 56 -15.11 -3.46 -9.85
C ASN A 56 -14.77 -4.31 -8.61
N ILE A 57 -13.50 -4.42 -8.17
CA ILE A 57 -13.12 -5.40 -7.15
C ILE A 57 -12.21 -4.74 -6.08
N THR A 58 -12.79 -4.12 -5.06
CA THR A 58 -12.03 -3.40 -4.04
C THR A 58 -11.31 -4.31 -3.03
N LEU A 59 -12.02 -5.24 -2.38
CA LEU A 59 -11.42 -6.13 -1.37
C LEU A 59 -10.40 -7.14 -1.94
N PRO A 60 -10.73 -7.92 -3.01
CA PRO A 60 -9.75 -8.83 -3.60
C PRO A 60 -8.49 -8.15 -4.14
N LYS A 61 -8.58 -6.90 -4.62
CA LYS A 61 -7.40 -6.12 -5.05
C LYS A 61 -6.46 -5.84 -3.88
N LEU A 62 -7.01 -5.45 -2.74
CA LEU A 62 -6.24 -5.19 -1.56
C LEU A 62 -5.46 -6.42 -1.10
N PHE A 63 -6.13 -7.58 -1.04
CA PHE A 63 -5.49 -8.84 -0.69
C PHE A 63 -4.46 -9.26 -1.72
N LEU A 64 -4.73 -9.07 -2.99
CA LEU A 64 -3.80 -9.38 -4.09
C LEU A 64 -2.56 -8.49 -4.03
N SER A 65 -2.72 -7.20 -3.79
CA SER A 65 -1.61 -6.25 -3.58
C SER A 65 -0.79 -6.63 -2.35
N ALA A 66 -1.43 -6.88 -1.22
CA ALA A 66 -0.75 -7.29 0.01
C ALA A 66 0.02 -8.61 -0.16
N ALA A 67 -0.58 -9.60 -0.84
CA ALA A 67 0.09 -10.86 -1.17
C ALA A 67 1.31 -10.64 -2.08
N GLY A 68 1.20 -9.79 -3.09
CA GLY A 68 2.32 -9.43 -3.97
C GLY A 68 3.48 -8.80 -3.21
N VAL A 69 3.20 -7.83 -2.34
CA VAL A 69 4.22 -7.20 -1.47
C VAL A 69 4.84 -8.21 -0.51
N LEU A 70 4.02 -9.10 0.07
CA LEU A 70 4.51 -10.15 0.97
C LEU A 70 5.48 -11.10 0.26
N VAL A 71 5.16 -11.54 -0.97
CA VAL A 71 6.04 -12.39 -1.78
C VAL A 71 7.37 -11.70 -2.05
N ILE A 72 7.35 -10.41 -2.42
CA ILE A 72 8.59 -9.64 -2.61
C ILE A 72 9.38 -9.58 -1.30
N CYS A 73 8.71 -9.27 -0.18
CA CYS A 73 9.35 -9.16 1.12
C CYS A 73 9.98 -10.49 1.57
N LEU A 74 9.35 -11.63 1.28
CA LEU A 74 9.86 -12.95 1.62
C LEU A 74 11.10 -13.34 0.81
N ILE A 75 11.12 -13.00 -0.48
CA ILE A 75 12.18 -13.43 -1.40
C ILE A 75 13.37 -12.45 -1.39
N ALA A 76 13.10 -11.14 -1.40
CA ALA A 76 14.11 -10.11 -1.63
C ALA A 76 14.74 -9.54 -0.35
N TYR A 77 14.14 -9.79 0.82
CA TYR A 77 14.58 -9.20 2.08
C TYR A 77 14.84 -10.25 3.15
N ASP A 78 15.77 -9.94 4.09
CA ASP A 78 16.03 -10.75 5.27
C ASP A 78 15.15 -10.30 6.45
N GLY A 79 14.90 -11.21 7.39
CA GLY A 79 14.13 -10.94 8.61
C GLY A 79 13.13 -12.04 8.96
N LYS A 80 12.62 -12.01 10.19
CA LYS A 80 11.68 -13.00 10.73
C LYS A 80 10.32 -12.90 10.01
N LEU A 81 9.72 -14.03 9.68
CA LEU A 81 8.46 -14.13 8.91
C LEU A 81 7.32 -13.29 9.54
N HIS A 82 7.13 -13.41 10.85
CA HIS A 82 6.07 -12.67 11.56
C HIS A 82 6.26 -11.14 11.48
N LYS A 83 7.51 -10.64 11.54
CA LYS A 83 7.81 -9.20 11.35
C LYS A 83 7.46 -8.76 9.94
N LYS A 84 7.78 -9.55 8.92
CA LYS A 84 7.45 -9.25 7.52
C LYS A 84 5.95 -9.16 7.29
N ILE A 85 5.20 -10.15 7.78
CA ILE A 85 3.74 -10.17 7.68
C ILE A 85 3.15 -8.93 8.37
N ALA A 86 3.52 -8.66 9.63
CA ALA A 86 3.01 -7.53 10.38
C ALA A 86 3.27 -6.19 9.67
N MET A 87 4.48 -5.97 9.15
CA MET A 87 4.84 -4.73 8.48
C MET A 87 4.13 -4.55 7.13
N VAL A 88 3.93 -5.62 6.36
CA VAL A 88 3.17 -5.55 5.11
C VAL A 88 1.70 -5.19 5.38
N PHE A 89 1.07 -5.79 6.38
CA PHE A 89 -0.29 -5.44 6.77
C PHE A 89 -0.40 -4.03 7.32
N LEU A 90 0.54 -3.60 8.17
CA LEU A 90 0.60 -2.23 8.69
C LEU A 90 0.71 -1.20 7.57
N TYR A 91 1.55 -1.46 6.56
CA TYR A 91 1.68 -0.62 5.39
C TYR A 91 0.34 -0.43 4.66
N HIS A 92 -0.36 -1.53 4.37
CA HIS A 92 -1.64 -1.49 3.67
C HIS A 92 -2.73 -0.81 4.51
N PHE A 93 -2.71 -1.01 5.82
CA PHE A 93 -3.62 -0.33 6.73
C PHE A 93 -3.43 1.20 6.72
N ILE A 94 -2.18 1.67 6.83
CA ILE A 94 -1.87 3.10 6.75
C ILE A 94 -2.32 3.67 5.41
N TRP A 95 -2.08 2.95 4.31
CA TRP A 95 -2.53 3.36 2.98
C TRP A 95 -4.04 3.55 2.94
N ILE A 96 -4.81 2.54 3.35
CA ILE A 96 -6.28 2.60 3.36
C ILE A 96 -6.78 3.74 4.25
N ALA A 97 -6.19 3.91 5.44
CA ALA A 97 -6.60 4.96 6.36
C ALA A 97 -6.42 6.36 5.74
N ILE A 98 -5.30 6.61 5.05
CA ILE A 98 -5.04 7.88 4.36
C ILE A 98 -6.03 8.06 3.19
N GLU A 99 -6.24 7.02 2.39
CA GLU A 99 -7.14 7.07 1.23
C GLU A 99 -8.59 7.35 1.67
N MET A 100 -9.04 6.74 2.75
CA MET A 100 -10.36 6.99 3.32
C MET A 100 -10.51 8.40 3.90
N LEU A 101 -9.50 8.89 4.64
CA LEU A 101 -9.50 10.25 5.17
C LEU A 101 -9.57 11.29 4.06
N LEU A 102 -8.77 11.13 3.01
CA LEU A 102 -8.76 12.02 1.85
C LEU A 102 -10.08 11.94 1.08
N GLY A 103 -10.57 10.72 0.83
CA GLY A 103 -11.83 10.51 0.14
C GLY A 103 -13.00 11.17 0.87
N TYR A 104 -13.10 10.99 2.19
CA TYR A 104 -14.13 11.63 3.02
C TYR A 104 -14.02 13.16 2.99
N THR A 105 -12.79 13.69 3.13
CA THR A 105 -12.56 15.15 3.11
C THR A 105 -12.95 15.76 1.77
N ILE A 106 -12.58 15.12 0.67
CA ILE A 106 -12.90 15.60 -0.68
C ILE A 106 -14.39 15.50 -0.95
N MET A 107 -15.05 14.39 -0.61
CA MET A 107 -16.49 14.25 -0.74
C MET A 107 -17.28 15.32 0.05
N SER A 108 -16.77 15.75 1.20
CA SER A 108 -17.40 16.81 1.99
C SER A 108 -17.30 18.21 1.35
N ILE A 109 -16.26 18.44 0.55
CA ILE A 109 -15.98 19.75 -0.08
C ILE A 109 -16.61 19.85 -1.48
N VAL A 110 -16.59 18.75 -2.24
CA VAL A 110 -17.02 18.72 -3.64
C VAL A 110 -18.48 18.33 -3.75
N LYS A 111 -19.32 19.31 -4.01
CA LYS A 111 -20.75 19.13 -4.35
C LYS A 111 -20.87 19.21 -5.89
N GLY A 112 -20.86 18.09 -6.61
CA GLY A 112 -21.11 18.12 -8.06
C GLY A 112 -20.57 16.95 -8.87
N ASN A 113 -20.74 16.99 -10.20
CA ASN A 113 -20.51 15.92 -11.15
C ASN A 113 -19.02 15.59 -11.47
N ASP A 114 -18.05 16.20 -10.78
CA ASP A 114 -16.62 16.08 -11.11
C ASP A 114 -15.89 14.95 -10.38
N TYR A 115 -16.62 13.93 -9.87
CA TYR A 115 -16.07 12.85 -9.02
C TYR A 115 -14.86 12.12 -9.64
N ALA A 116 -14.86 11.85 -10.94
CA ALA A 116 -13.78 11.09 -11.58
C ALA A 116 -12.41 11.81 -11.54
N ASN A 117 -12.42 13.14 -11.74
CA ASN A 117 -11.19 13.95 -11.69
C ASN A 117 -10.67 14.06 -10.24
N PHE A 118 -11.59 14.12 -9.27
CA PHE A 118 -11.24 14.18 -7.85
C PHE A 118 -10.73 12.86 -7.28
N GLU A 119 -11.27 11.72 -7.72
CA GLU A 119 -10.76 10.40 -7.35
C GLU A 119 -9.29 10.25 -7.75
N LEU A 120 -8.95 10.68 -8.95
CA LEU A 120 -7.59 10.66 -9.48
C LEU A 120 -6.65 11.58 -8.68
N LEU A 121 -7.11 12.81 -8.38
CA LEU A 121 -6.36 13.75 -7.56
C LEU A 121 -6.12 13.19 -6.15
N CYS A 122 -7.15 12.60 -5.53
CA CYS A 122 -7.08 11.95 -4.22
C CYS A 122 -6.02 10.83 -4.21
N SER A 123 -6.01 9.97 -5.23
CA SER A 123 -5.04 8.90 -5.38
C SER A 123 -3.59 9.43 -5.48
N ILE A 124 -3.37 10.50 -6.24
CA ILE A 124 -2.04 11.13 -6.36
C ILE A 124 -1.60 11.73 -5.02
N ILE A 125 -2.47 12.48 -4.35
CA ILE A 125 -2.18 13.10 -3.04
C ILE A 125 -1.87 12.02 -2.01
N CYS A 126 -2.65 10.94 -1.96
CA CYS A 126 -2.41 9.80 -1.09
C CYS A 126 -0.99 9.22 -1.29
N LYS A 127 -0.57 9.03 -2.54
CA LYS A 127 0.76 8.52 -2.88
C LYS A 127 1.89 9.47 -2.46
N ILE A 128 1.69 10.78 -2.59
CA ILE A 128 2.66 11.78 -2.13
C ILE A 128 2.79 11.74 -0.60
N ILE A 129 1.68 11.67 0.12
CA ILE A 129 1.68 11.56 1.59
C ILE A 129 2.38 10.27 2.03
N MET A 130 2.04 9.15 1.40
CA MET A 130 2.69 7.85 1.69
C MET A 130 4.19 7.90 1.42
N LEU A 131 4.63 8.52 0.32
CA LEU A 131 6.04 8.68 0.02
C LEU A 131 6.76 9.51 1.09
N ALA A 132 6.14 10.61 1.54
CA ALA A 132 6.68 11.45 2.61
C ALA A 132 6.80 10.67 3.92
N LEU A 133 5.76 9.93 4.33
CA LEU A 133 5.77 9.09 5.53
C LEU A 133 6.87 8.03 5.47
N VAL A 134 7.00 7.34 4.34
CA VAL A 134 8.03 6.30 4.16
C VAL A 134 9.45 6.87 4.22
N LYS A 135 9.65 8.12 3.77
CA LYS A 135 10.95 8.80 3.88
C LYS A 135 11.32 9.23 5.31
N ILE A 136 10.34 9.37 6.18
CA ILE A 136 10.56 9.69 7.61
C ILE A 136 10.97 8.42 8.39
N ILE A 137 10.50 7.23 8.00
CA ILE A 137 10.78 5.98 8.71
C ILE A 137 12.28 5.77 9.00
N PRO A 138 13.21 5.86 8.03
CA PRO A 138 14.64 5.63 8.28
C PRO A 138 15.29 6.71 9.16
N LEU A 139 14.63 7.85 9.38
CA LEU A 139 15.11 8.87 10.33
C LEU A 139 14.81 8.48 11.79
N VAL A 140 13.82 7.60 12.00
CA VAL A 140 13.36 7.20 13.33
C VAL A 140 13.77 5.75 13.66
N ILE A 141 13.83 4.89 12.64
CA ILE A 141 14.10 3.46 12.80
C ILE A 141 15.39 3.12 12.05
N ASP A 142 16.40 2.66 12.76
CA ASP A 142 17.61 2.09 12.16
C ASP A 142 17.35 0.61 11.82
N PRO A 143 17.39 0.21 10.54
CA PRO A 143 17.13 -1.16 10.12
C PRO A 143 18.21 -2.15 10.61
N SER A 144 19.40 -1.66 10.99
CA SER A 144 20.49 -2.49 11.54
C SER A 144 20.22 -2.92 12.99
N ILE A 145 19.35 -2.21 13.70
CA ILE A 145 18.94 -2.60 15.06
C ILE A 145 17.90 -3.70 14.92
N GLU A 146 18.31 -4.95 15.22
CA GLU A 146 17.36 -6.04 15.37
C GLU A 146 16.42 -5.76 16.55
N CYS A 147 15.38 -5.01 16.28
CA CYS A 147 14.28 -4.87 17.22
C CYS A 147 13.54 -6.22 17.24
N ASP A 148 13.90 -7.06 18.20
CA ASP A 148 13.27 -8.37 18.44
C ASP A 148 11.85 -8.13 18.98
N MET A 149 10.94 -7.81 18.05
CA MET A 149 9.54 -7.62 18.40
C MET A 149 8.92 -8.98 18.70
N PRO A 150 8.46 -9.25 19.96
CA PRO A 150 7.82 -10.50 20.28
C PRO A 150 6.65 -10.80 19.35
N SER A 151 6.46 -12.06 18.98
CA SER A 151 5.42 -12.50 18.03
C SER A 151 4.00 -12.06 18.42
N LYS A 152 3.71 -11.91 19.72
CA LYS A 152 2.42 -11.40 20.23
C LYS A 152 2.11 -9.97 19.72
N TYR A 153 3.10 -9.06 19.71
CA TYR A 153 2.92 -7.69 19.23
C TYR A 153 2.79 -7.63 17.71
N CYS A 154 3.53 -8.48 17.00
CA CYS A 154 3.35 -8.63 15.55
C CYS A 154 1.95 -9.13 15.20
N PHE A 155 1.41 -10.07 15.97
CA PHE A 155 0.05 -10.56 15.79
C PHE A 155 -1.00 -9.46 16.04
N MET A 156 -0.87 -8.69 17.13
CA MET A 156 -1.76 -7.56 17.41
C MET A 156 -1.70 -6.49 16.31
N LEU A 157 -0.49 -6.13 15.84
CA LEU A 157 -0.29 -5.19 14.74
C LEU A 157 -0.90 -5.66 13.41
N THR A 158 -1.11 -6.97 13.24
CA THR A 158 -1.74 -7.52 12.04
C THR A 158 -3.26 -7.60 12.20
N VAL A 159 -3.74 -8.08 13.34
CA VAL A 159 -5.17 -8.34 13.59
C VAL A 159 -5.97 -7.04 13.71
N LEU A 160 -5.47 -6.05 14.44
CA LEU A 160 -6.16 -4.76 14.62
C LEU A 160 -6.45 -4.04 13.29
N PRO A 161 -5.47 -3.86 12.37
CA PRO A 161 -5.72 -3.28 11.06
C PRO A 161 -6.73 -4.06 10.21
N VAL A 162 -6.65 -5.39 10.22
CA VAL A 162 -7.58 -6.24 9.45
C VAL A 162 -9.02 -6.07 9.95
N ILE A 163 -9.23 -6.14 11.27
CA ILE A 163 -10.56 -5.94 11.86
C ILE A 163 -11.08 -4.53 11.56
N SER A 164 -10.25 -3.50 11.75
CA SER A 164 -10.62 -2.11 11.48
C SER A 164 -11.03 -1.92 10.01
N THR A 165 -10.30 -2.49 9.08
CA THR A 165 -10.62 -2.42 7.64
C THR A 165 -11.96 -3.08 7.33
N VAL A 166 -12.23 -4.26 7.90
CA VAL A 166 -13.49 -4.97 7.71
C VAL A 166 -14.66 -4.18 8.29
N VAL A 167 -14.51 -3.61 9.49
CA VAL A 167 -15.54 -2.79 10.14
C VAL A 167 -15.84 -1.54 9.30
N VAL A 168 -14.83 -0.80 8.89
CA VAL A 168 -15.00 0.42 8.10
C VAL A 168 -15.65 0.11 6.75
N TYR A 169 -15.23 -0.98 6.08
CA TYR A 169 -15.84 -1.42 4.83
C TYR A 169 -17.33 -1.76 5.00
N ASN A 170 -17.71 -2.46 6.07
CA ASN A 170 -19.11 -2.77 6.37
C ASN A 170 -19.93 -1.51 6.65
N ILE A 171 -19.39 -0.56 7.40
CA ILE A 171 -20.05 0.74 7.66
C ILE A 171 -20.29 1.47 6.34
N PHE A 172 -19.28 1.52 5.46
CA PHE A 172 -19.41 2.16 4.15
C PHE A 172 -20.48 1.51 3.28
N LEU A 173 -20.57 0.17 3.24
CA LEU A 173 -21.60 -0.56 2.52
C LEU A 173 -23.01 -0.27 3.05
N ILE A 174 -23.16 -0.06 4.36
CA ILE A 174 -24.47 0.26 4.98
C ILE A 174 -24.88 1.69 4.66
N THR A 175 -23.93 2.63 4.66
CA THR A 175 -24.20 4.06 4.45
C THR A 175 -24.39 4.44 2.98
N SER A 176 -23.88 3.61 2.05
CA SER A 176 -24.01 3.81 0.59
C SER A 176 -25.31 3.24 -0.01
N ARG A 177 -26.14 2.58 0.78
CA ARG A 177 -27.48 2.13 0.41
C ARG A 177 -28.56 3.12 0.83
#